data_0b126786091aef5f0e59050f3cc74c8e
#
_entry.id   0b126786091aef5f0e59050f3cc74c8e
#
_cell.length_a   1.000
_cell.length_b   1.000
_cell.length_c   1.000
_cell.angle_alpha   90.00
_cell.angle_beta   90.00
_cell.angle_gamma   90.00
#
_symmetry.space_group_name_H-M   'P 1'
#
loop_
_entity.id
_entity.type
_entity.pdbx_description
1 polymer ?
#
loop_
_entity_poly.entity_id
_entity_poly.type
_entity_poly.pdbx_seq_one_letter_code
_entity_poly.pdbx_strand_id
1 'polypeptide(L)'
;MGHALEFLLKNRHRIDIWEKFPQPEFTSAILTNSAPHADIAFFCLPVNPHREVARQIAPLLKDSCLCVSIAKGLDESGKTAAQIFAENLPAQQPYALLYGPMIAEEIRAGRDAFAQVGCRDRASFEKLSMCFRHTALYLEHTFDIPGISWSVILKNVYAMAFGIADELQLGDNMRGYLAVAALRELNQIALSMGGQPGSPYHLAGLGDLITTATSENSHHHELGRKLARGETDDITGEGPHTLAMIKQHRPFDAMQYPLFQLIDTIIQQPHDVRGKIKAYLELGRGDIICRA
;
A
#
# COMPACT_ATOMS: atom_id res chain seq x y z
N MET A 1 9.95 -7.16 -2.95
CA MET A 1 9.63 -7.38 -1.51
C MET A 1 9.77 -8.85 -1.10
N GLY A 2 9.36 -9.85 -1.89
CA GLY A 2 9.51 -11.27 -1.52
C GLY A 2 10.93 -11.65 -1.07
N HIS A 3 11.94 -11.32 -1.88
CA HIS A 3 13.35 -11.56 -1.51
C HIS A 3 13.86 -10.73 -0.31
N ALA A 4 13.19 -9.63 0.04
CA ALA A 4 13.51 -8.90 1.27
C ALA A 4 12.98 -9.65 2.51
N LEU A 5 11.77 -10.24 2.43
CA LEU A 5 11.26 -11.11 3.48
C LEU A 5 12.08 -12.40 3.60
N GLU A 6 12.47 -13.01 2.47
CA GLU A 6 13.41 -14.13 2.46
C GLU A 6 14.71 -13.80 3.19
N PHE A 7 15.30 -12.63 2.89
CA PHE A 7 16.53 -12.17 3.54
C PHE A 7 16.39 -12.11 5.07
N LEU A 8 15.26 -11.62 5.58
CA LEU A 8 14.99 -11.55 7.02
C LEU A 8 14.82 -12.94 7.67
N LEU A 9 14.25 -13.90 6.94
CA LEU A 9 13.73 -15.14 7.52
C LEU A 9 14.60 -16.38 7.26
N LYS A 10 15.38 -16.41 6.20
CA LYS A 10 16.09 -17.61 5.69
C LYS A 10 17.03 -18.31 6.68
N ASN A 11 17.56 -17.56 7.66
CA ASN A 11 18.49 -18.12 8.65
C ASN A 11 17.76 -18.79 9.83
N ARG A 12 16.43 -18.68 9.91
CA ARG A 12 15.63 -19.14 11.06
C ARG A 12 14.46 -20.03 10.69
N HIS A 13 14.03 -19.96 9.43
CA HIS A 13 12.86 -20.66 8.92
C HIS A 13 13.19 -21.38 7.63
N ARG A 14 12.52 -22.49 7.37
CA ARG A 14 12.48 -23.09 6.04
C ARG A 14 11.61 -22.21 5.15
N ILE A 15 12.13 -21.80 4.01
CA ILE A 15 11.44 -20.93 3.04
C ILE A 15 11.37 -21.65 1.71
N ASP A 16 10.17 -21.79 1.20
CA ASP A 16 9.91 -22.25 -0.15
C ASP A 16 9.36 -21.05 -0.95
N ILE A 17 9.99 -20.68 -2.05
CA ILE A 17 9.56 -19.59 -2.91
C ILE A 17 8.91 -20.17 -4.15
N TRP A 18 7.65 -19.79 -4.39
CA TRP A 18 6.93 -20.12 -5.62
C TRP A 18 6.76 -18.86 -6.47
N GLU A 19 7.09 -18.99 -7.76
CA GLU A 19 6.90 -17.96 -8.77
C GLU A 19 6.21 -18.55 -9.99
N LYS A 20 5.19 -17.83 -10.50
CA LYS A 20 4.46 -18.25 -11.72
C LYS A 20 5.37 -18.21 -12.95
N PHE A 21 6.29 -17.24 -12.98
CA PHE A 21 7.26 -17.04 -14.07
C PHE A 21 8.66 -16.90 -13.47
N PRO A 22 9.28 -18.02 -13.04
CA PRO A 22 10.58 -17.96 -12.39
C PRO A 22 11.66 -17.48 -13.37
N GLN A 23 12.55 -16.63 -12.90
CA GLN A 23 13.74 -16.26 -13.65
C GLN A 23 14.71 -17.47 -13.70
N PRO A 24 15.54 -17.61 -14.74
CA PRO A 24 16.39 -18.79 -14.93
C PRO A 24 17.34 -19.10 -13.77
N GLU A 25 17.73 -18.07 -13.02
CA GLU A 25 18.62 -18.17 -11.86
C GLU A 25 17.92 -18.60 -10.55
N PHE A 26 16.57 -18.65 -10.54
CA PHE A 26 15.80 -19.03 -9.35
C PHE A 26 15.07 -20.35 -9.54
N THR A 27 15.17 -21.22 -8.56
CA THR A 27 14.37 -22.44 -8.52
C THR A 27 13.06 -22.16 -7.82
N SER A 28 11.95 -22.17 -8.59
CA SER A 28 10.62 -22.07 -8.03
C SER A 28 10.19 -23.37 -7.35
N ALA A 29 9.64 -23.27 -6.15
CA ALA A 29 9.06 -24.41 -5.46
C ALA A 29 7.82 -24.94 -6.21
N ILE A 30 7.49 -26.21 -6.02
CA ILE A 30 6.24 -26.78 -6.52
C ILE A 30 5.14 -26.51 -5.50
N LEU A 31 4.15 -25.72 -5.89
CA LEU A 31 3.10 -25.23 -4.98
C LEU A 31 2.37 -26.36 -4.24
N THR A 32 2.02 -27.46 -4.95
CA THR A 32 1.36 -28.62 -4.36
C THR A 32 2.20 -29.37 -3.33
N ASN A 33 3.52 -29.21 -3.36
CA ASN A 33 4.42 -29.84 -2.39
C ASN A 33 4.69 -28.94 -1.18
N SER A 34 4.73 -27.62 -1.38
CA SER A 34 5.09 -26.66 -0.31
C SER A 34 3.89 -26.18 0.48
N ALA A 35 2.77 -25.88 -0.18
CA ALA A 35 1.60 -25.30 0.44
C ALA A 35 1.00 -26.15 1.59
N PRO A 36 0.91 -27.49 1.51
CA PRO A 36 0.37 -28.31 2.61
C PRO A 36 1.18 -28.25 3.91
N HIS A 37 2.44 -27.86 3.81
CA HIS A 37 3.37 -27.80 4.95
C HIS A 37 3.59 -26.38 5.47
N ALA A 38 3.07 -25.36 4.78
CA ALA A 38 3.29 -23.97 5.14
C ALA A 38 2.58 -23.59 6.44
N ASP A 39 3.29 -22.96 7.36
CA ASP A 39 2.72 -22.31 8.54
C ASP A 39 2.22 -20.91 8.22
N ILE A 40 2.94 -20.20 7.33
CA ILE A 40 2.62 -18.86 6.87
C ILE A 40 2.84 -18.83 5.34
N ALA A 41 1.87 -18.30 4.61
CA ALA A 41 1.95 -18.09 3.17
C ALA A 41 1.94 -16.58 2.87
N PHE A 42 3.09 -16.03 2.44
CA PHE A 42 3.22 -14.62 2.07
C PHE A 42 2.87 -14.40 0.60
N PHE A 43 1.88 -13.55 0.36
CA PHE A 43 1.50 -13.09 -0.97
C PHE A 43 2.30 -11.83 -1.32
N CYS A 44 3.52 -12.04 -1.85
CA CYS A 44 4.47 -10.99 -2.23
C CYS A 44 4.32 -10.56 -3.68
N LEU A 45 3.11 -10.25 -4.11
CA LEU A 45 2.72 -9.94 -5.49
C LEU A 45 1.78 -8.73 -5.52
N PRO A 46 1.61 -8.06 -6.69
CA PRO A 46 0.60 -7.04 -6.86
C PRO A 46 -0.81 -7.58 -6.55
N VAL A 47 -1.78 -6.69 -6.31
CA VAL A 47 -3.11 -7.12 -5.88
C VAL A 47 -3.89 -7.92 -6.95
N ASN A 48 -3.72 -7.62 -8.24
CA ASN A 48 -4.49 -8.25 -9.32
C ASN A 48 -4.43 -9.79 -9.33
N PRO A 49 -3.26 -10.45 -9.21
CA PRO A 49 -3.20 -11.91 -9.18
C PRO A 49 -3.66 -12.55 -7.86
N HIS A 50 -3.95 -11.76 -6.79
CA HIS A 50 -4.33 -12.33 -5.48
C HIS A 50 -5.51 -13.28 -5.56
N ARG A 51 -6.55 -12.93 -6.32
CA ARG A 51 -7.76 -13.76 -6.49
C ARG A 51 -7.44 -15.13 -7.09
N GLU A 52 -6.68 -15.14 -8.17
CA GLU A 52 -6.27 -16.38 -8.84
C GLU A 52 -5.42 -17.25 -7.91
N VAL A 53 -4.38 -16.63 -7.30
CA VAL A 53 -3.45 -17.35 -6.42
C VAL A 53 -4.15 -17.82 -5.14
N ALA A 54 -5.03 -17.02 -4.54
CA ALA A 54 -5.81 -17.45 -3.37
C ALA A 54 -6.68 -18.69 -3.68
N ARG A 55 -7.37 -18.70 -4.81
CA ARG A 55 -8.17 -19.86 -5.24
C ARG A 55 -7.33 -21.11 -5.52
N GLN A 56 -6.15 -20.92 -6.10
CA GLN A 56 -5.23 -22.01 -6.42
C GLN A 56 -4.64 -22.63 -5.15
N ILE A 57 -4.25 -21.81 -4.17
CA ILE A 57 -3.56 -22.28 -2.95
C ILE A 57 -4.52 -22.74 -1.86
N ALA A 58 -5.73 -22.15 -1.75
CA ALA A 58 -6.68 -22.43 -0.69
C ALA A 58 -6.95 -23.93 -0.44
N PRO A 59 -7.21 -24.78 -1.46
CA PRO A 59 -7.45 -26.19 -1.24
C PRO A 59 -6.21 -27.00 -0.81
N LEU A 60 -5.02 -26.38 -0.87
CA LEU A 60 -3.76 -27.02 -0.52
C LEU A 60 -3.28 -26.65 0.89
N LEU A 61 -3.79 -25.54 1.45
CA LEU A 61 -3.36 -25.04 2.76
C LEU A 61 -3.96 -25.86 3.91
N LYS A 62 -3.20 -26.03 4.98
CA LYS A 62 -3.78 -26.46 6.26
C LYS A 62 -4.59 -25.33 6.89
N ASP A 63 -5.65 -25.64 7.62
CA ASP A 63 -6.54 -24.66 8.25
C ASP A 63 -5.81 -23.65 9.15
N SER A 64 -4.69 -24.05 9.75
CA SER A 64 -3.88 -23.20 10.61
C SER A 64 -2.86 -22.33 9.86
N CYS A 65 -2.75 -22.43 8.53
CA CYS A 65 -1.81 -21.62 7.75
C CYS A 65 -2.29 -20.15 7.72
N LEU A 66 -1.42 -19.23 8.13
CA LEU A 66 -1.71 -17.79 8.07
C LEU A 66 -1.37 -17.23 6.67
N CYS A 67 -2.36 -16.74 5.94
CA CYS A 67 -2.15 -16.04 4.67
C CYS A 67 -1.83 -14.57 4.93
N VAL A 68 -0.69 -14.06 4.44
CA VAL A 68 -0.26 -12.67 4.67
C VAL A 68 -0.11 -11.94 3.33
N SER A 69 -0.82 -10.83 3.14
CA SER A 69 -0.66 -9.98 1.96
C SER A 69 0.16 -8.73 2.30
N ILE A 70 1.02 -8.36 1.34
CA ILE A 70 1.75 -7.08 1.33
C ILE A 70 1.31 -6.16 0.19
N ALA A 71 0.29 -6.54 -0.57
CA ALA A 71 -0.18 -5.78 -1.75
C ALA A 71 -0.86 -4.48 -1.36
N LYS A 72 -0.50 -3.40 -2.04
CA LYS A 72 -0.91 -2.01 -1.74
C LYS A 72 -1.74 -1.44 -2.90
N GLY A 73 -2.94 -1.97 -3.16
CA GLY A 73 -3.75 -1.52 -4.29
C GLY A 73 -5.17 -2.10 -4.28
N LEU A 74 -5.93 -1.77 -5.33
CA LEU A 74 -7.22 -2.35 -5.66
C LEU A 74 -7.05 -3.28 -6.86
N ASP A 75 -7.72 -4.44 -6.87
CA ASP A 75 -7.77 -5.27 -8.07
C ASP A 75 -8.69 -4.64 -9.14
N GLU A 76 -8.75 -5.22 -10.33
CA GLU A 76 -9.60 -4.75 -11.43
C GLU A 76 -11.11 -4.76 -11.08
N SER A 77 -11.52 -5.44 -10.04
CA SER A 77 -12.88 -5.41 -9.50
C SER A 77 -13.09 -4.36 -8.40
N GLY A 78 -12.09 -3.52 -8.13
CA GLY A 78 -12.13 -2.47 -7.11
C GLY A 78 -11.98 -2.98 -5.68
N LYS A 79 -11.44 -4.19 -5.47
CA LYS A 79 -11.33 -4.82 -4.15
C LYS A 79 -9.93 -4.75 -3.57
N THR A 80 -9.86 -4.56 -2.26
CA THR A 80 -8.63 -4.64 -1.48
C THR A 80 -8.16 -6.09 -1.30
N ALA A 81 -6.89 -6.31 -0.99
CA ALA A 81 -6.36 -7.64 -0.70
C ALA A 81 -7.14 -8.36 0.42
N ALA A 82 -7.59 -7.64 1.45
CA ALA A 82 -8.41 -8.20 2.53
C ALA A 82 -9.77 -8.71 2.03
N GLN A 83 -10.44 -7.95 1.17
CA GLN A 83 -11.71 -8.36 0.58
C GLN A 83 -11.53 -9.57 -0.35
N ILE A 84 -10.43 -9.61 -1.10
CA ILE A 84 -10.10 -10.76 -1.95
C ILE A 84 -9.88 -12.01 -1.11
N PHE A 85 -9.13 -11.92 -0.01
CA PHE A 85 -8.94 -13.05 0.88
C PHE A 85 -10.26 -13.51 1.51
N ALA A 86 -11.08 -12.59 2.00
CA ALA A 86 -12.38 -12.92 2.61
C ALA A 86 -13.33 -13.64 1.62
N GLU A 87 -13.20 -13.40 0.31
CA GLU A 87 -14.04 -14.01 -0.71
C GLU A 87 -13.50 -15.33 -1.27
N ASN A 88 -12.19 -15.56 -1.19
CA ASN A 88 -11.54 -16.64 -1.93
C ASN A 88 -10.77 -17.64 -1.05
N LEU A 89 -10.56 -17.33 0.21
CA LEU A 89 -10.06 -18.28 1.20
C LEU A 89 -11.23 -18.93 1.98
N PRO A 90 -11.08 -20.14 2.52
CA PRO A 90 -12.05 -20.73 3.45
C PRO A 90 -12.37 -19.77 4.61
N ALA A 91 -13.61 -19.76 5.09
CA ALA A 91 -14.06 -18.82 6.11
C ALA A 91 -13.25 -18.88 7.43
N GLN A 92 -12.72 -20.06 7.77
CA GLN A 92 -11.86 -20.30 8.93
C GLN A 92 -10.37 -20.00 8.66
N GLN A 93 -9.96 -19.78 7.39
CA GLN A 93 -8.56 -19.53 7.07
C GLN A 93 -8.09 -18.20 7.64
N PRO A 94 -7.10 -18.17 8.55
CA PRO A 94 -6.60 -16.92 9.08
C PRO A 94 -5.84 -16.14 8.00
N TYR A 95 -6.03 -14.81 7.99
CA TYR A 95 -5.24 -13.94 7.15
C TYR A 95 -4.84 -12.66 7.85
N ALA A 96 -3.76 -12.05 7.39
CA ALA A 96 -3.25 -10.78 7.85
C ALA A 96 -2.79 -9.91 6.68
N LEU A 97 -2.75 -8.61 6.92
CA LEU A 97 -2.13 -7.62 6.05
C LEU A 97 -0.87 -7.10 6.75
N LEU A 98 0.20 -6.90 6.00
CA LEU A 98 1.48 -6.40 6.51
C LEU A 98 1.87 -5.14 5.73
N TYR A 99 1.69 -3.97 6.36
CA TYR A 99 1.83 -2.65 5.73
C TYR A 99 2.63 -1.67 6.58
N GLY A 100 3.48 -0.87 5.94
CA GLY A 100 4.27 0.15 6.62
C GLY A 100 5.54 0.51 5.86
N PRO A 101 6.44 1.28 6.51
CA PRO A 101 7.75 1.63 5.99
C PRO A 101 8.66 0.41 5.82
N MET A 102 8.60 -0.22 4.65
CA MET A 102 9.35 -1.43 4.32
C MET A 102 9.95 -1.30 2.91
N ILE A 103 11.03 -0.56 2.77
CA ILE A 103 11.78 -0.47 1.51
C ILE A 103 12.64 -1.72 1.37
N ALA A 104 12.43 -2.48 0.28
CA ALA A 104 13.07 -3.77 0.06
C ALA A 104 14.61 -3.67 0.02
N GLU A 105 15.13 -2.62 -0.60
CA GLU A 105 16.56 -2.33 -0.71
C GLU A 105 17.18 -2.06 0.66
N GLU A 106 16.49 -1.33 1.53
CA GLU A 106 16.94 -1.03 2.89
C GLU A 106 16.95 -2.28 3.77
N ILE A 107 15.90 -3.08 3.71
CA ILE A 107 15.84 -4.38 4.41
C ILE A 107 17.01 -5.27 3.97
N ARG A 108 17.27 -5.38 2.67
CA ARG A 108 18.38 -6.17 2.15
C ARG A 108 19.76 -5.60 2.50
N ALA A 109 19.84 -4.29 2.78
CA ALA A 109 21.03 -3.63 3.32
C ALA A 109 21.16 -3.77 4.85
N GLY A 110 20.26 -4.53 5.50
CA GLY A 110 20.29 -4.80 6.94
C GLY A 110 19.74 -3.65 7.79
N ARG A 111 18.98 -2.71 7.21
CA ARG A 111 18.35 -1.61 7.94
C ARG A 111 17.03 -2.06 8.56
N ASP A 112 16.63 -1.36 9.62
CA ASP A 112 15.37 -1.60 10.30
C ASP A 112 14.17 -1.23 9.43
N ALA A 113 13.09 -2.01 9.55
CA ALA A 113 11.82 -1.79 8.91
C ALA A 113 10.69 -1.88 9.93
N PHE A 114 9.57 -1.23 9.63
CA PHE A 114 8.45 -1.11 10.55
C PHE A 114 7.14 -1.40 9.83
N ALA A 115 6.23 -2.15 10.45
CA ALA A 115 4.94 -2.45 9.85
C ALA A 115 3.82 -2.60 10.87
N GLN A 116 2.60 -2.29 10.42
CA GLN A 116 1.36 -2.72 11.08
C GLN A 116 0.89 -4.05 10.50
N VAL A 117 0.43 -4.92 11.39
CA VAL A 117 -0.23 -6.17 11.05
C VAL A 117 -1.72 -6.02 11.33
N GLY A 118 -2.51 -5.96 10.26
CA GLY A 118 -3.97 -5.99 10.35
C GLY A 118 -4.49 -7.41 10.29
N CYS A 119 -5.05 -7.91 11.38
CA CYS A 119 -5.68 -9.24 11.42
C CYS A 119 -6.84 -9.27 12.42
N ARG A 120 -7.72 -10.28 12.29
CA ARG A 120 -8.96 -10.37 13.07
C ARG A 120 -8.75 -10.85 14.51
N ASP A 121 -7.65 -11.55 14.78
CA ASP A 121 -7.38 -12.16 16.06
C ASP A 121 -5.92 -12.00 16.50
N ARG A 122 -5.72 -12.05 17.81
CA ARG A 122 -4.41 -11.88 18.44
C ARG A 122 -3.45 -13.03 18.13
N ALA A 123 -3.95 -14.23 17.96
CA ALA A 123 -3.13 -15.41 17.68
C ALA A 123 -2.45 -15.30 16.30
N SER A 124 -3.15 -14.79 15.29
CA SER A 124 -2.58 -14.50 13.97
C SER A 124 -1.44 -13.48 14.06
N PHE A 125 -1.62 -12.40 14.84
CA PHE A 125 -0.55 -11.44 15.09
C PHE A 125 0.64 -12.07 15.79
N GLU A 126 0.41 -12.83 16.87
CA GLU A 126 1.47 -13.48 17.65
C GLU A 126 2.27 -14.46 16.80
N LYS A 127 1.59 -15.24 15.96
CA LYS A 127 2.22 -16.16 15.01
C LYS A 127 3.15 -15.42 14.05
N LEU A 128 2.69 -14.31 13.46
CA LEU A 128 3.50 -13.50 12.56
C LEU A 128 4.64 -12.78 13.29
N SER A 129 4.37 -12.24 14.48
CA SER A 129 5.38 -11.60 15.34
C SER A 129 6.48 -12.56 15.74
N MET A 130 6.14 -13.80 16.07
CA MET A 130 7.14 -14.84 16.36
C MET A 130 8.01 -15.17 15.14
N CYS A 131 7.42 -15.19 13.95
CA CYS A 131 8.15 -15.43 12.70
C CYS A 131 9.27 -14.38 12.49
N PHE A 132 8.99 -13.10 12.79
CA PHE A 132 9.96 -12.01 12.64
C PHE A 132 10.77 -11.69 13.91
N ARG A 133 10.60 -12.48 14.97
CA ARG A 133 11.36 -12.27 16.21
C ARG A 133 12.87 -12.34 15.94
N HIS A 134 13.60 -11.37 16.45
CA HIS A 134 15.05 -11.22 16.25
C HIS A 134 15.47 -10.95 14.79
N THR A 135 14.58 -10.38 13.99
CA THR A 135 14.91 -9.76 12.70
C THR A 135 14.86 -8.25 12.82
N ALA A 136 15.24 -7.54 11.75
CA ALA A 136 15.16 -6.08 11.66
C ALA A 136 13.77 -5.56 11.27
N LEU A 137 12.71 -6.36 11.35
CA LEU A 137 11.33 -5.94 11.11
C LEU A 137 10.53 -5.88 12.41
N TYR A 138 10.08 -4.67 12.77
CA TYR A 138 9.29 -4.39 13.97
C TYR A 138 7.82 -4.30 13.62
N LEU A 139 6.96 -5.00 14.40
CA LEU A 139 5.55 -5.16 14.09
C LEU A 139 4.65 -4.55 15.18
N GLU A 140 3.63 -3.82 14.73
CA GLU A 140 2.51 -3.34 15.55
C GLU A 140 1.22 -4.01 15.13
N HIS A 141 0.33 -4.32 16.08
CA HIS A 141 -0.96 -4.95 15.81
C HIS A 141 -2.09 -3.93 15.65
N THR A 142 -3.00 -4.20 14.74
CA THR A 142 -4.29 -3.51 14.65
C THR A 142 -5.41 -4.48 14.24
N PHE A 143 -6.61 -4.25 14.76
CA PHE A 143 -7.84 -4.90 14.28
C PHE A 143 -8.51 -4.13 13.14
N ASP A 144 -8.03 -2.93 12.84
CA ASP A 144 -8.60 -2.05 11.82
C ASP A 144 -8.10 -2.41 10.41
N ILE A 145 -8.55 -3.55 9.90
CA ILE A 145 -8.20 -4.03 8.55
C ILE A 145 -8.65 -3.04 7.46
N PRO A 146 -9.89 -2.47 7.48
CA PRO A 146 -10.28 -1.47 6.48
C PRO A 146 -9.41 -0.22 6.53
N GLY A 147 -9.17 0.33 7.72
CA GLY A 147 -8.39 1.55 7.90
C GLY A 147 -6.97 1.44 7.36
N ILE A 148 -6.22 0.38 7.70
CA ILE A 148 -4.86 0.20 7.17
C ILE A 148 -4.86 -0.11 5.67
N SER A 149 -5.88 -0.82 5.16
CA SER A 149 -6.00 -1.10 3.73
C SER A 149 -6.13 0.19 2.93
N TRP A 150 -7.07 1.05 3.28
CA TRP A 150 -7.28 2.32 2.58
C TRP A 150 -6.13 3.30 2.80
N SER A 151 -5.52 3.32 3.97
CA SER A 151 -4.34 4.14 4.24
C SER A 151 -3.19 3.82 3.29
N VAL A 152 -2.84 2.54 3.17
CA VAL A 152 -1.72 2.10 2.33
C VAL A 152 -2.00 2.19 0.82
N ILE A 153 -3.26 2.02 0.42
CA ILE A 153 -3.68 2.15 -0.98
C ILE A 153 -3.55 3.61 -1.43
N LEU A 154 -4.15 4.53 -0.67
CA LEU A 154 -4.23 5.94 -1.05
C LEU A 154 -2.90 6.70 -0.85
N LYS A 155 -2.02 6.27 0.06
CA LYS A 155 -0.71 6.92 0.23
C LYS A 155 0.08 6.95 -1.08
N ASN A 156 -0.07 5.93 -1.94
CA ASN A 156 0.59 5.87 -3.25
C ASN A 156 0.07 6.96 -4.20
N VAL A 157 -1.21 7.30 -4.10
CA VAL A 157 -1.81 8.44 -4.83
C VAL A 157 -1.24 9.75 -4.31
N TYR A 158 -1.31 9.97 -2.99
CA TYR A 158 -0.84 11.23 -2.40
C TYR A 158 0.67 11.46 -2.52
N ALA A 159 1.48 10.40 -2.54
CA ALA A 159 2.92 10.50 -2.73
C ALA A 159 3.30 11.18 -4.06
N MET A 160 2.47 11.07 -5.11
CA MET A 160 2.71 11.76 -6.37
C MET A 160 2.65 13.28 -6.22
N ALA A 161 1.82 13.82 -5.31
CA ALA A 161 1.76 15.27 -5.07
C ALA A 161 3.08 15.82 -4.51
N PHE A 162 3.81 15.04 -3.74
CA PHE A 162 5.14 15.43 -3.24
C PHE A 162 6.16 15.47 -4.38
N GLY A 163 6.16 14.47 -5.26
CA GLY A 163 7.01 14.48 -6.47
C GLY A 163 6.72 15.68 -7.37
N ILE A 164 5.44 16.02 -7.56
CA ILE A 164 5.02 17.22 -8.29
C ILE A 164 5.58 18.50 -7.63
N ALA A 165 5.42 18.61 -6.31
CA ALA A 165 5.88 19.78 -5.56
C ALA A 165 7.42 19.95 -5.63
N ASP A 166 8.15 18.85 -5.58
CA ASP A 166 9.61 18.84 -5.65
C ASP A 166 10.12 19.25 -7.02
N GLU A 167 9.57 18.67 -8.10
CA GLU A 167 9.95 19.01 -9.45
C GLU A 167 9.68 20.48 -9.77
N LEU A 168 8.56 21.00 -9.29
CA LEU A 168 8.18 22.40 -9.45
C LEU A 168 8.88 23.34 -8.45
N GLN A 169 9.74 22.82 -7.56
CA GLN A 169 10.46 23.60 -6.56
C GLN A 169 9.55 24.47 -5.68
N LEU A 170 8.42 23.90 -5.20
CA LEU A 170 7.45 24.63 -4.37
C LEU A 170 7.87 24.78 -2.91
N GLY A 171 8.97 24.14 -2.51
CA GLY A 171 9.61 24.28 -1.21
C GLY A 171 9.00 23.46 -0.08
N ASP A 172 9.66 23.51 1.09
CA ASP A 172 9.34 22.67 2.24
C ASP A 172 8.00 23.03 2.91
N ASN A 173 7.58 24.30 2.84
CA ASN A 173 6.26 24.71 3.31
C ASN A 173 5.14 23.98 2.57
N MET A 174 5.30 23.77 1.26
CA MET A 174 4.35 23.01 0.44
C MET A 174 4.34 21.54 0.85
N ARG A 175 5.51 20.93 1.09
CA ARG A 175 5.58 19.55 1.59
C ARG A 175 4.84 19.37 2.92
N GLY A 176 5.04 20.30 3.86
CA GLY A 176 4.30 20.31 5.14
C GLY A 176 2.80 20.44 4.95
N TYR A 177 2.36 21.34 4.08
CA TYR A 177 0.95 21.50 3.75
C TYR A 177 0.35 20.23 3.13
N LEU A 178 1.02 19.65 2.12
CA LEU A 178 0.58 18.42 1.45
C LEU A 178 0.47 17.24 2.41
N ALA A 179 1.40 17.10 3.39
CA ALA A 179 1.32 16.05 4.39
C ALA A 179 0.03 16.16 5.22
N VAL A 180 -0.32 17.37 5.66
CA VAL A 180 -1.54 17.63 6.44
C VAL A 180 -2.79 17.41 5.58
N ALA A 181 -2.81 17.93 4.34
CA ALA A 181 -3.94 17.78 3.41
C ALA A 181 -4.17 16.30 3.06
N ALA A 182 -3.12 15.55 2.71
CA ALA A 182 -3.19 14.13 2.42
C ALA A 182 -3.72 13.33 3.61
N LEU A 183 -3.20 13.56 4.83
CA LEU A 183 -3.65 12.83 6.02
C LEU A 183 -5.10 13.13 6.39
N ARG A 184 -5.55 14.37 6.19
CA ARG A 184 -6.95 14.74 6.41
C ARG A 184 -7.89 13.97 5.47
N GLU A 185 -7.60 13.94 4.18
CA GLU A 185 -8.38 13.20 3.19
C GLU A 185 -8.28 11.68 3.43
N LEU A 186 -7.09 11.14 3.69
CA LEU A 186 -6.89 9.74 4.06
C LEU A 186 -7.77 9.32 5.23
N ASN A 187 -7.82 10.15 6.30
CA ASN A 187 -8.63 9.83 7.47
C ASN A 187 -10.14 9.86 7.15
N GLN A 188 -10.59 10.81 6.36
CA GLN A 188 -12.00 10.89 5.95
C GLN A 188 -12.39 9.71 5.06
N ILE A 189 -11.55 9.35 4.08
CA ILE A 189 -11.80 8.21 3.20
C ILE A 189 -11.76 6.90 3.99
N ALA A 190 -10.73 6.68 4.82
CA ALA A 190 -10.63 5.48 5.63
C ALA A 190 -11.86 5.27 6.53
N LEU A 191 -12.36 6.35 7.16
CA LEU A 191 -13.60 6.34 7.94
C LEU A 191 -14.82 5.97 7.10
N SER A 192 -14.99 6.59 5.92
CA SER A 192 -16.12 6.29 5.03
C SER A 192 -16.12 4.84 4.52
N MET A 193 -14.92 4.22 4.51
CA MET A 193 -14.70 2.84 4.07
C MET A 193 -14.70 1.82 5.24
N GLY A 194 -15.18 2.24 6.42
CA GLY A 194 -15.34 1.37 7.59
C GLY A 194 -14.09 1.24 8.46
N GLY A 195 -13.08 2.07 8.24
CA GLY A 195 -11.91 2.17 9.12
C GLY A 195 -12.19 2.96 10.39
N GLN A 196 -11.26 2.91 11.33
CA GLN A 196 -11.37 3.63 12.60
C GLN A 196 -10.79 5.05 12.54
N PRO A 197 -11.28 5.98 13.38
CA PRO A 197 -10.68 7.31 13.48
C PRO A 197 -9.19 7.24 13.80
N GLY A 198 -8.39 7.98 13.04
CA GLY A 198 -6.95 8.06 13.28
C GLY A 198 -6.13 6.92 12.68
N SER A 199 -6.74 5.93 12.04
CA SER A 199 -6.02 4.84 11.38
C SER A 199 -4.86 5.29 10.48
N PRO A 200 -5.00 6.34 9.65
CA PRO A 200 -3.91 6.81 8.82
C PRO A 200 -2.72 7.47 9.55
N TYR A 201 -2.83 7.78 10.83
CA TYR A 201 -1.73 8.39 11.60
C TYR A 201 -0.67 7.39 12.06
N HIS A 202 -0.84 6.12 11.76
CA HIS A 202 0.07 5.03 12.13
C HIS A 202 1.01 4.62 10.97
N LEU A 203 1.74 3.50 11.15
CA LEU A 203 2.77 3.04 10.22
C LEU A 203 2.27 2.77 8.80
N ALA A 204 1.07 2.18 8.64
CA ALA A 204 0.51 1.87 7.32
C ALA A 204 0.02 3.12 6.55
N GLY A 205 -0.24 4.22 7.23
CA GLY A 205 -0.65 5.50 6.66
C GLY A 205 0.50 6.50 6.63
N LEU A 206 0.62 7.32 7.68
CA LEU A 206 1.62 8.40 7.78
C LEU A 206 3.04 7.88 7.61
N GLY A 207 3.39 6.78 8.30
CA GLY A 207 4.72 6.21 8.23
C GLY A 207 5.11 5.84 6.79
N ASP A 208 4.25 5.09 6.11
CA ASP A 208 4.50 4.66 4.72
C ASP A 208 4.37 5.82 3.71
N LEU A 209 3.50 6.82 3.99
CA LEU A 209 3.39 8.04 3.18
C LEU A 209 4.70 8.84 3.22
N ILE A 210 5.22 9.13 4.41
CA ILE A 210 6.49 9.88 4.56
C ILE A 210 7.62 9.12 3.88
N THR A 211 7.76 7.81 4.14
CA THR A 211 8.78 6.97 3.50
C THR A 211 8.69 7.05 1.98
N THR A 212 7.48 6.99 1.42
CA THR A 212 7.27 7.02 -0.04
C THR A 212 7.50 8.42 -0.62
N ALA A 213 7.11 9.47 0.10
CA ALA A 213 7.23 10.86 -0.34
C ALA A 213 8.67 11.40 -0.27
N THR A 214 9.52 10.82 0.60
CA THR A 214 10.90 11.32 0.81
C THR A 214 11.99 10.39 0.28
N SER A 215 11.64 9.17 -0.12
CA SER A 215 12.61 8.23 -0.68
C SER A 215 12.94 8.56 -2.13
N GLU A 216 14.24 8.68 -2.43
CA GLU A 216 14.73 8.83 -3.81
C GLU A 216 14.41 7.62 -4.70
N ASN A 217 14.20 6.45 -4.11
CA ASN A 217 13.85 5.19 -4.79
C ASN A 217 12.33 5.02 -4.93
N SER A 218 11.52 6.02 -4.60
CA SER A 218 10.08 5.91 -4.67
C SER A 218 9.56 6.08 -6.09
N HIS A 219 9.02 5.01 -6.65
CA HIS A 219 8.37 5.03 -7.96
C HIS A 219 7.23 6.07 -8.04
N HIS A 220 6.38 6.19 -7.01
CA HIS A 220 5.27 7.14 -7.01
C HIS A 220 5.73 8.60 -6.89
N HIS A 221 6.82 8.85 -6.16
CA HIS A 221 7.43 10.18 -6.12
C HIS A 221 7.99 10.56 -7.49
N GLU A 222 8.70 9.65 -8.17
CA GLU A 222 9.20 9.89 -9.54
C GLU A 222 8.07 10.04 -10.56
N LEU A 223 6.96 9.29 -10.44
CA LEU A 223 5.77 9.53 -11.27
C LEU A 223 5.25 10.97 -11.11
N GLY A 224 5.21 11.48 -9.89
CA GLY A 224 4.85 12.88 -9.64
C GLY A 224 5.76 13.87 -10.35
N ARG A 225 7.07 13.64 -10.35
CA ARG A 225 8.04 14.46 -11.08
C ARG A 225 7.79 14.43 -12.60
N LYS A 226 7.60 13.24 -13.17
CA LYS A 226 7.24 13.07 -14.59
C LYS A 226 6.01 13.90 -14.97
N LEU A 227 4.94 13.78 -14.18
CA LEU A 227 3.71 14.56 -14.39
C LEU A 227 3.95 16.08 -14.36
N ALA A 228 4.80 16.54 -13.44
CA ALA A 228 5.15 17.96 -13.34
C ALA A 228 5.93 18.48 -14.56
N ARG A 229 6.70 17.61 -15.22
CA ARG A 229 7.40 17.90 -16.49
C ARG A 229 6.49 17.81 -17.72
N GLY A 230 5.22 17.40 -17.53
CA GLY A 230 4.26 17.20 -18.63
C GLY A 230 4.45 15.89 -19.39
N GLU A 231 5.21 14.94 -18.84
CA GLU A 231 5.39 13.62 -19.42
C GLU A 231 4.11 12.80 -19.29
N THR A 232 3.74 12.06 -20.34
CA THR A 232 2.57 11.20 -20.40
C THR A 232 2.93 9.72 -20.56
N ASP A 233 4.16 9.46 -20.98
CA ASP A 233 4.63 8.11 -21.25
C ASP A 233 4.98 7.39 -19.94
N ASP A 234 4.64 6.10 -19.86
CA ASP A 234 4.96 5.24 -18.72
C ASP A 234 4.42 5.73 -17.35
N ILE A 235 3.30 6.44 -17.36
CA ILE A 235 2.58 6.81 -16.13
C ILE A 235 1.79 5.59 -15.63
N THR A 236 2.52 4.59 -15.13
CA THR A 236 1.98 3.31 -14.68
C THR A 236 2.38 3.05 -13.21
N GLY A 237 1.65 2.16 -12.55
CA GLY A 237 1.91 1.76 -11.16
C GLY A 237 0.65 1.76 -10.30
N GLU A 238 0.81 1.45 -9.01
CA GLU A 238 -0.31 1.29 -8.09
C GLU A 238 -1.11 2.59 -7.88
N GLY A 239 -0.47 3.76 -7.88
CA GLY A 239 -1.15 5.05 -7.72
C GLY A 239 -2.10 5.37 -8.86
N PRO A 240 -1.64 5.46 -10.12
CA PRO A 240 -2.50 5.65 -11.29
C PRO A 240 -3.57 4.56 -11.45
N HIS A 241 -3.22 3.29 -11.20
CA HIS A 241 -4.18 2.19 -11.22
C HIS A 241 -5.28 2.37 -10.17
N THR A 242 -4.91 2.76 -8.94
CA THR A 242 -5.87 3.04 -7.87
C THR A 242 -6.86 4.14 -8.27
N LEU A 243 -6.39 5.24 -8.86
CA LEU A 243 -7.25 6.31 -9.35
C LEU A 243 -8.23 5.81 -10.41
N ALA A 244 -7.77 5.00 -11.37
CA ALA A 244 -8.62 4.38 -12.39
C ALA A 244 -9.71 3.49 -11.76
N MET A 245 -9.35 2.65 -10.79
CA MET A 245 -10.29 1.76 -10.11
C MET A 245 -11.30 2.53 -9.27
N ILE A 246 -10.88 3.61 -8.57
CA ILE A 246 -11.79 4.47 -7.81
C ILE A 246 -12.79 5.17 -8.74
N LYS A 247 -12.33 5.65 -9.90
CA LYS A 247 -13.19 6.27 -10.91
C LYS A 247 -14.21 5.28 -11.49
N GLN A 248 -13.77 4.06 -11.76
CA GLN A 248 -14.62 3.00 -12.33
C GLN A 248 -15.66 2.48 -11.34
N HIS A 249 -15.24 2.14 -10.11
CA HIS A 249 -16.06 1.44 -9.13
C HIS A 249 -16.73 2.36 -8.11
N ARG A 250 -16.26 3.61 -7.97
CA ARG A 250 -16.80 4.66 -7.07
C ARG A 250 -17.05 4.16 -5.64
N PRO A 251 -16.06 3.57 -4.97
CA PRO A 251 -16.23 3.09 -3.60
C PRO A 251 -16.54 4.21 -2.62
N PHE A 252 -16.13 5.43 -2.92
CA PHE A 252 -16.48 6.67 -2.22
C PHE A 252 -16.68 7.82 -3.22
N ASP A 253 -17.25 8.92 -2.77
CA ASP A 253 -17.42 10.13 -3.58
C ASP A 253 -16.11 10.93 -3.62
N ALA A 254 -15.32 10.74 -4.67
CA ALA A 254 -14.03 11.40 -4.87
C ALA A 254 -14.14 12.93 -4.97
N MET A 255 -15.33 13.48 -5.29
CA MET A 255 -15.54 14.93 -5.39
C MET A 255 -15.44 15.66 -4.05
N GLN A 256 -15.48 14.93 -2.93
CA GLN A 256 -15.31 15.49 -1.58
C GLN A 256 -13.85 15.70 -1.16
N TYR A 257 -12.86 15.26 -1.97
CA TYR A 257 -11.44 15.22 -1.62
C TYR A 257 -10.62 16.07 -2.60
N PRO A 258 -10.42 17.38 -2.33
CA PRO A 258 -9.81 18.31 -3.28
C PRO A 258 -8.38 17.97 -3.70
N LEU A 259 -7.53 17.45 -2.79
CA LEU A 259 -6.17 17.04 -3.15
C LEU A 259 -6.18 15.78 -4.03
N PHE A 260 -7.06 14.83 -3.72
CA PHE A 260 -7.27 13.65 -4.56
C PHE A 260 -7.69 14.04 -5.99
N GLN A 261 -8.65 14.97 -6.12
CA GLN A 261 -9.09 15.48 -7.41
C GLN A 261 -8.00 16.22 -8.17
N LEU A 262 -7.18 17.03 -7.47
CA LEU A 262 -6.05 17.70 -8.08
C LEU A 262 -5.10 16.69 -8.73
N ILE A 263 -4.75 15.62 -8.02
CA ILE A 263 -3.84 14.57 -8.50
C ILE A 263 -4.46 13.86 -9.72
N ASP A 264 -5.75 13.46 -9.63
CA ASP A 264 -6.46 12.83 -10.76
C ASP A 264 -6.49 13.75 -11.99
N THR A 265 -6.79 15.03 -11.80
CA THR A 265 -6.81 16.02 -12.89
C THR A 265 -5.43 16.19 -13.53
N ILE A 266 -4.35 16.18 -12.74
CA ILE A 266 -2.98 16.31 -13.26
C ILE A 266 -2.60 15.07 -14.06
N ILE A 267 -2.94 13.86 -13.59
CA ILE A 267 -2.67 12.63 -14.33
C ILE A 267 -3.39 12.60 -15.68
N GLN A 268 -4.64 13.02 -15.73
CA GLN A 268 -5.41 13.04 -16.97
C GLN A 268 -4.92 14.10 -17.95
N GLN A 269 -4.41 15.21 -17.45
CA GLN A 269 -3.98 16.36 -18.22
C GLN A 269 -2.73 16.99 -17.59
N PRO A 270 -1.53 16.50 -17.86
CA PRO A 270 -0.30 16.96 -17.22
C PRO A 270 0.24 18.27 -17.80
N HIS A 271 -0.61 19.16 -18.27
CA HIS A 271 -0.27 20.51 -18.71
C HIS A 271 -0.72 21.55 -17.69
N ASP A 272 -0.06 22.69 -17.63
CA ASP A 272 -0.31 23.78 -16.69
C ASP A 272 -0.46 23.32 -15.23
N VAL A 273 0.43 22.43 -14.79
CA VAL A 273 0.39 21.85 -13.44
C VAL A 273 0.48 22.93 -12.36
N ARG A 274 1.29 24.00 -12.59
CA ARG A 274 1.38 25.15 -11.67
C ARG A 274 0.06 25.89 -11.52
N GLY A 275 -0.65 26.14 -12.63
CA GLY A 275 -1.97 26.78 -12.62
C GLY A 275 -2.99 25.97 -11.85
N LYS A 276 -3.01 24.65 -12.05
CA LYS A 276 -3.90 23.73 -11.31
C LYS A 276 -3.63 23.74 -9.79
N ILE A 277 -2.35 23.71 -9.38
CA ILE A 277 -1.98 23.80 -7.96
C ILE A 277 -2.41 25.15 -7.39
N LYS A 278 -2.19 26.26 -8.11
CA LYS A 278 -2.62 27.58 -7.67
C LYS A 278 -4.13 27.64 -7.46
N ALA A 279 -4.92 27.15 -8.40
CA ALA A 279 -6.37 27.07 -8.29
C ALA A 279 -6.81 26.24 -7.07
N TYR A 280 -6.19 25.07 -6.85
CA TYR A 280 -6.43 24.26 -5.67
C TYR A 280 -6.16 25.00 -4.35
N LEU A 281 -5.05 25.73 -4.25
CA LEU A 281 -4.71 26.50 -3.06
C LEU A 281 -5.68 27.67 -2.81
N GLU A 282 -6.21 28.29 -3.88
CA GLU A 282 -7.21 29.36 -3.78
C GLU A 282 -8.57 28.85 -3.29
N LEU A 283 -8.98 27.65 -3.69
CA LEU A 283 -10.18 27.00 -3.14
C LEU A 283 -10.08 26.79 -1.62
N GLY A 284 -8.92 26.36 -1.14
CA GLY A 284 -8.68 26.15 0.30
C GLY A 284 -8.67 27.45 1.13
N ARG A 285 -8.43 28.62 0.52
CA ARG A 285 -8.48 29.92 1.24
C ARG A 285 -9.90 30.28 1.67
N GLY A 286 -10.91 29.90 0.90
CA GLY A 286 -12.32 30.15 1.27
C GLY A 286 -12.75 29.39 2.52
N ASP A 287 -12.30 28.15 2.69
CA ASP A 287 -12.66 27.29 3.82
C ASP A 287 -11.91 27.63 5.12
N ILE A 288 -10.72 28.21 5.04
CA ILE A 288 -9.92 28.60 6.22
C ILE A 288 -10.51 29.84 6.88
N ILE A 289 -11.10 30.75 6.11
CA ILE A 289 -11.70 31.99 6.63
C ILE A 289 -13.02 31.71 7.38
N CYS A 290 -13.70 30.60 7.09
CA CYS A 290 -14.96 30.22 7.74
C CYS A 290 -14.79 29.41 9.04
N ARG A 291 -13.57 29.04 9.46
CA ARG A 291 -13.32 28.19 10.64
C ARG A 291 -12.52 28.90 11.76
N ALA A 292 -12.27 30.17 11.61
CA ALA A 292 -11.76 31.04 12.68
C ALA A 292 -12.92 31.80 13.32
#